data_45c4de3901903c7abc5a07ac1d273b69
#
_entry.id   45c4de3901903c7abc5a07ac1d273b69
#
_cell.length_a   1.000
_cell.length_b   1.000
_cell.length_c   1.000
_cell.angle_alpha   90.00
_cell.angle_beta   90.00
_cell.angle_gamma   90.00
#
_symmetry.space_group_name_H-M   'P 1'
#
loop_
_entity.id
_entity.type
_entity.pdbx_description
1 polymer ?
#
loop_
_entity_poly.entity_id
_entity_poly.type
_entity_poly.pdbx_seq_one_letter_code
_entity_poly.pdbx_strand_id
1 'polypeptide(L)'
;MPLTVLQVAYPFAPVGRGSVGGAEQILAACDEAVVRAGCRSIVVACEGSQAAGKLIPVRRTARADDPHARTAVQANYRKAIDAAISDFRVDVVHCHGMDFDAYLPTEGVPVLVTLHLAPALYEETALRPGRARTYFNCVSQTQHRSCPRLTNLLMPIVNGVDVERLRLDPAAQRKHALLLARICPEKGIHLAIEAAKAADVDLMIAGEVFPYADHERYFVGQIQPRLDDRRVFVGPLGFEAKREALQSARCLLVASLIDETSSLVAMEALACGTPVVAFRRGALSEIIDDGVTGVLVDNADEMARAMAKVESLRAADCVGAARRRFSAASMTHDYLDLYERLAGREEARRAAS
;
A
#
# COMPACT_ATOMS: atom_id res chain seq x y z
N MET A 1 14.86 18.78 -21.14
CA MET A 1 15.57 18.09 -20.05
C MET A 1 14.67 16.99 -19.51
N PRO A 2 15.19 15.85 -19.00
CA PRO A 2 14.35 14.83 -18.39
C PRO A 2 13.61 15.39 -17.17
N LEU A 3 12.44 14.82 -16.86
CA LEU A 3 11.65 15.17 -15.68
C LEU A 3 12.42 14.79 -14.41
N THR A 4 12.38 15.65 -13.39
CA THR A 4 12.98 15.38 -12.08
C THR A 4 11.90 15.32 -11.02
N VAL A 5 11.68 14.13 -10.43
CA VAL A 5 10.67 13.87 -9.40
C VAL A 5 11.37 13.65 -8.06
N LEU A 6 10.94 14.38 -7.04
CA LEU A 6 11.36 14.19 -5.66
C LEU A 6 10.28 13.37 -4.92
N GLN A 7 10.58 12.11 -4.63
CA GLN A 7 9.74 11.23 -3.82
C GLN A 7 10.04 11.43 -2.34
N VAL A 8 9.04 11.61 -1.52
CA VAL A 8 9.19 11.83 -0.07
C VAL A 8 8.46 10.73 0.69
N ALA A 9 9.21 9.91 1.40
CA ALA A 9 8.69 8.80 2.17
C ALA A 9 8.16 9.21 3.54
N TYR A 10 7.41 8.31 4.17
CA TYR A 10 7.12 8.43 5.61
C TYR A 10 8.42 8.33 6.43
N PRO A 11 8.66 9.23 7.39
CA PRO A 11 9.96 9.33 8.08
C PRO A 11 10.36 8.13 8.92
N PHE A 12 9.43 7.25 9.30
CA PHE A 12 9.66 6.20 10.28
C PHE A 12 9.59 4.79 9.71
N ALA A 13 9.39 4.63 8.41
CA ALA A 13 9.39 3.33 7.73
C ALA A 13 10.40 3.32 6.58
N PRO A 14 11.32 2.33 6.50
CA PRO A 14 12.27 2.26 5.41
C PRO A 14 11.59 1.87 4.10
N VAL A 15 12.00 2.51 3.01
CA VAL A 15 11.56 2.23 1.64
C VAL A 15 12.46 1.16 1.01
N GLY A 16 11.86 0.28 0.21
CA GLY A 16 12.57 -0.72 -0.58
C GLY A 16 11.62 -1.78 -1.14
N ARG A 17 12.15 -2.66 -1.98
CA ARG A 17 11.36 -3.75 -2.60
C ARG A 17 10.73 -4.72 -1.60
N GLY A 18 11.29 -4.82 -0.40
CA GLY A 18 10.82 -5.69 0.67
C GLY A 18 10.04 -4.97 1.76
N SER A 19 9.63 -3.73 1.56
CA SER A 19 8.90 -2.96 2.58
C SER A 19 7.58 -3.63 2.93
N VAL A 20 7.28 -3.66 4.24
CA VAL A 20 6.03 -4.22 4.77
C VAL A 20 4.85 -3.26 4.53
N GLY A 21 5.10 -1.95 4.58
CA GLY A 21 4.07 -0.92 4.39
C GLY A 21 3.68 -0.73 2.92
N GLY A 22 2.38 -0.58 2.68
CA GLY A 22 1.88 -0.39 1.31
C GLY A 22 2.33 0.94 0.68
N ALA A 23 2.40 2.01 1.46
CA ALA A 23 2.88 3.32 0.98
C ALA A 23 4.33 3.27 0.49
N GLU A 24 5.19 2.57 1.24
CA GLU A 24 6.60 2.38 0.90
C GLU A 24 6.77 1.51 -0.36
N GLN A 25 5.91 0.50 -0.55
CA GLN A 25 5.90 -0.32 -1.77
C GLN A 25 5.49 0.51 -3.00
N ILE A 26 4.47 1.35 -2.88
CA ILE A 26 4.02 2.23 -3.96
C ILE A 26 5.09 3.27 -4.31
N LEU A 27 5.72 3.89 -3.30
CA LEU A 27 6.83 4.81 -3.53
C LEU A 27 7.97 4.13 -4.28
N ALA A 28 8.38 2.93 -3.85
CA ALA A 28 9.45 2.18 -4.51
C ALA A 28 9.10 1.86 -5.97
N ALA A 29 7.84 1.49 -6.26
CA ALA A 29 7.37 1.25 -7.62
C ALA A 29 7.41 2.53 -8.49
N CYS A 30 7.00 3.67 -7.93
CA CYS A 30 7.07 4.97 -8.61
C CYS A 30 8.53 5.39 -8.88
N ASP A 31 9.42 5.23 -7.89
CA ASP A 31 10.85 5.52 -8.02
C ASP A 31 11.48 4.70 -9.17
N GLU A 32 11.27 3.40 -9.17
CA GLU A 32 11.75 2.51 -10.23
C GLU A 32 11.19 2.89 -11.61
N ALA A 33 9.91 3.28 -11.68
CA ALA A 33 9.29 3.66 -12.95
C ALA A 33 9.85 4.98 -13.50
N VAL A 34 10.07 5.98 -12.64
CA VAL A 34 10.69 7.25 -13.03
C VAL A 34 12.09 7.02 -13.60
N VAL A 35 12.90 6.18 -12.95
CA VAL A 35 14.25 5.83 -13.43
C VAL A 35 14.17 5.06 -14.76
N ARG A 36 13.26 4.09 -14.88
CA ARG A 36 13.07 3.29 -16.11
C ARG A 36 12.61 4.15 -17.29
N ALA A 37 11.84 5.20 -17.04
CA ALA A 37 11.42 6.17 -18.05
C ALA A 37 12.53 7.14 -18.49
N GLY A 38 13.78 6.98 -18.01
CA GLY A 38 14.90 7.88 -18.30
C GLY A 38 14.79 9.24 -17.61
N CYS A 39 13.89 9.36 -16.63
CA CYS A 39 13.72 10.54 -15.80
C CYS A 39 14.59 10.47 -14.54
N ARG A 40 14.76 11.61 -13.87
CA ARG A 40 15.53 11.65 -12.62
C ARG A 40 14.61 11.44 -11.43
N SER A 41 14.85 10.39 -10.66
CA SER A 41 14.20 10.17 -9.38
C SER A 41 15.16 10.49 -8.24
N ILE A 42 14.66 11.22 -7.24
CA ILE A 42 15.35 11.53 -5.99
C ILE A 42 14.41 11.08 -4.88
N VAL A 43 14.93 10.36 -3.90
CA VAL A 43 14.12 9.82 -2.79
C VAL A 43 14.65 10.35 -1.47
N VAL A 44 13.83 11.11 -0.74
CA VAL A 44 14.07 11.46 0.66
C VAL A 44 13.38 10.41 1.52
N ALA A 45 14.17 9.64 2.25
CA ALA A 45 13.67 8.55 3.09
C ALA A 45 14.58 8.34 4.32
N CYS A 46 14.11 7.60 5.32
CA CYS A 46 14.93 7.32 6.51
C CYS A 46 16.11 6.40 6.18
N GLU A 47 17.15 6.45 7.02
CA GLU A 47 18.29 5.52 6.95
C GLU A 47 17.82 4.06 6.91
N GLY A 48 18.51 3.22 6.14
CA GLY A 48 18.15 1.83 5.88
C GLY A 48 17.22 1.65 4.67
N SER A 49 16.76 2.75 4.05
CA SER A 49 15.99 2.71 2.81
C SER A 49 16.87 2.38 1.60
N GLN A 50 16.24 1.85 0.55
CA GLN A 50 16.84 1.59 -0.76
C GLN A 50 16.01 2.29 -1.84
N ALA A 51 16.68 2.85 -2.85
CA ALA A 51 16.03 3.51 -3.98
C ALA A 51 16.71 3.12 -5.29
N ALA A 52 15.96 3.11 -6.38
CA ALA A 52 16.49 2.96 -7.73
C ALA A 52 17.13 4.27 -8.21
N GLY A 53 16.55 5.41 -7.81
CA GLY A 53 17.08 6.74 -8.04
C GLY A 53 18.11 7.16 -6.99
N LYS A 54 18.31 8.48 -6.87
CA LYS A 54 19.24 9.05 -5.87
C LYS A 54 18.58 9.08 -4.50
N LEU A 55 19.09 8.32 -3.55
CA LEU A 55 18.64 8.36 -2.15
C LEU A 55 19.30 9.53 -1.41
N ILE A 56 18.49 10.29 -0.68
CA ILE A 56 18.89 11.25 0.35
C ILE A 56 18.44 10.67 1.70
N PRO A 57 19.34 9.98 2.42
CA PRO A 57 18.97 9.36 3.67
C PRO A 57 18.85 10.40 4.78
N VAL A 58 17.76 10.35 5.55
CA VAL A 58 17.56 11.18 6.72
C VAL A 58 17.65 10.31 7.98
N ARG A 59 18.51 10.72 8.90
CA ARG A 59 18.75 9.98 10.14
C ARG A 59 17.47 9.94 10.98
N ARG A 60 17.10 8.74 11.38
CA ARG A 60 16.01 8.50 12.33
C ARG A 60 16.61 8.48 13.75
N THR A 61 16.41 9.56 14.51
CA THR A 61 16.98 9.72 15.85
C THR A 61 16.14 9.10 16.97
N ALA A 62 14.93 8.63 16.66
CA ALA A 62 13.99 8.11 17.65
C ALA A 62 12.87 7.25 17.06
N ARG A 63 12.05 6.71 17.96
CA ARG A 63 10.83 5.94 17.62
C ARG A 63 9.69 6.89 17.23
N ALA A 64 8.74 6.40 16.42
CA ALA A 64 7.60 7.18 15.94
C ALA A 64 6.63 7.61 17.05
N ASP A 65 6.71 6.99 18.22
CA ASP A 65 5.86 7.23 19.40
C ASP A 65 6.38 8.34 20.34
N ASP A 66 7.61 8.87 20.10
CA ASP A 66 8.13 10.02 20.82
C ASP A 66 7.81 11.34 20.08
N PRO A 67 6.91 12.20 20.61
CA PRO A 67 6.48 13.43 19.93
C PRO A 67 7.60 14.44 19.68
N HIS A 68 8.56 14.58 20.61
CA HIS A 68 9.66 15.54 20.46
C HIS A 68 10.64 15.06 19.39
N ALA A 69 10.98 13.81 19.41
CA ALA A 69 11.83 13.20 18.42
C ALA A 69 11.17 13.18 17.03
N ARG A 70 9.86 12.98 16.96
CA ARG A 70 9.08 13.08 15.72
C ARG A 70 9.22 14.46 15.08
N THR A 71 9.03 15.54 15.84
CA THR A 71 9.18 16.91 15.36
C THR A 71 10.59 17.18 14.82
N ALA A 72 11.64 16.71 15.50
CA ALA A 72 13.02 16.86 15.03
C ALA A 72 13.29 16.13 13.70
N VAL A 73 12.78 14.89 13.56
CA VAL A 73 12.90 14.12 12.31
C VAL A 73 12.16 14.81 11.16
N GLN A 74 10.94 15.31 11.40
CA GLN A 74 10.16 16.04 10.40
C GLN A 74 10.87 17.34 9.97
N ALA A 75 11.49 18.07 10.90
CA ALA A 75 12.31 19.25 10.58
C ALA A 75 13.53 18.89 9.70
N ASN A 76 14.17 17.75 9.94
CA ASN A 76 15.26 17.27 9.11
C ASN A 76 14.78 16.86 7.71
N TYR A 77 13.58 16.24 7.60
CA TYR A 77 12.95 15.96 6.31
C TYR A 77 12.70 17.24 5.52
N ARG A 78 12.12 18.28 6.13
CA ARG A 78 11.91 19.58 5.49
C ARG A 78 13.22 20.13 4.95
N LYS A 79 14.29 20.16 5.75
CA LYS A 79 15.63 20.63 5.30
C LYS A 79 16.15 19.82 4.11
N ALA A 80 16.00 18.48 4.14
CA ALA A 80 16.44 17.62 3.05
C ALA A 80 15.64 17.87 1.76
N ILE A 81 14.33 18.11 1.88
CA ILE A 81 13.44 18.44 0.76
C ILE A 81 13.84 19.79 0.14
N ASP A 82 14.01 20.84 0.96
CA ASP A 82 14.37 22.17 0.50
C ASP A 82 15.75 22.16 -0.19
N ALA A 83 16.73 21.46 0.37
CA ALA A 83 18.04 21.26 -0.26
C ALA A 83 17.92 20.51 -1.60
N ALA A 84 17.13 19.41 -1.65
CA ALA A 84 16.93 18.67 -2.89
C ALA A 84 16.27 19.53 -3.98
N ILE A 85 15.29 20.35 -3.64
CA ILE A 85 14.64 21.29 -4.58
C ILE A 85 15.66 22.28 -5.16
N SER A 86 16.52 22.84 -4.30
CA SER A 86 17.56 23.79 -4.71
C SER A 86 18.62 23.14 -5.61
N ASP A 87 19.13 21.96 -5.20
CA ASP A 87 20.31 21.34 -5.83
C ASP A 87 19.98 20.64 -7.16
N PHE A 88 18.75 20.12 -7.32
CA PHE A 88 18.41 19.20 -8.43
C PHE A 88 17.39 19.75 -9.42
N ARG A 89 16.93 20.98 -9.30
CA ARG A 89 15.87 21.55 -10.15
C ARG A 89 14.67 20.61 -10.25
N VAL A 90 14.08 20.30 -9.11
CA VAL A 90 12.91 19.40 -9.00
C VAL A 90 11.71 19.99 -9.75
N ASP A 91 11.05 19.19 -10.58
CA ASP A 91 9.85 19.58 -11.31
C ASP A 91 8.57 19.29 -10.51
N VAL A 92 8.56 18.19 -9.74
CA VAL A 92 7.42 17.77 -8.91
C VAL A 92 7.93 17.11 -7.63
N VAL A 93 7.31 17.41 -6.51
CA VAL A 93 7.47 16.69 -5.24
C VAL A 93 6.29 15.75 -5.04
N HIS A 94 6.52 14.49 -4.71
CA HIS A 94 5.48 13.52 -4.41
C HIS A 94 5.63 12.98 -2.99
N CYS A 95 4.68 13.29 -2.11
CA CYS A 95 4.67 12.89 -0.71
C CYS A 95 3.79 11.65 -0.50
N HIS A 96 4.32 10.66 0.23
CA HIS A 96 3.64 9.40 0.59
C HIS A 96 3.41 9.25 2.09
N GLY A 97 4.01 10.11 2.93
CA GLY A 97 3.87 10.05 4.38
C GLY A 97 2.50 10.55 4.84
N MET A 98 2.00 9.99 5.94
CA MET A 98 0.74 10.44 6.56
C MET A 98 0.86 11.81 7.25
N ASP A 99 2.07 12.22 7.59
CA ASP A 99 2.42 13.46 8.27
C ASP A 99 3.10 14.47 7.31
N PHE A 100 2.73 14.39 6.04
CA PHE A 100 3.31 15.20 4.95
C PHE A 100 3.26 16.70 5.22
N ASP A 101 2.24 17.18 5.89
CA ASP A 101 2.02 18.60 6.22
C ASP A 101 3.14 19.18 7.08
N ALA A 102 3.77 18.34 7.93
CA ALA A 102 4.89 18.75 8.77
C ALA A 102 6.16 19.12 7.97
N TYR A 103 6.30 18.65 6.73
CA TYR A 103 7.50 18.85 5.90
C TYR A 103 7.24 19.29 4.46
N LEU A 104 6.04 19.80 4.15
CA LEU A 104 5.77 20.42 2.85
C LEU A 104 6.77 21.56 2.58
N PRO A 105 7.34 21.66 1.36
CA PRO A 105 8.16 22.82 0.98
C PRO A 105 7.31 24.09 0.99
N THR A 106 7.92 25.23 1.25
CA THR A 106 7.19 26.49 1.45
C THR A 106 6.42 26.93 0.23
N GLU A 107 7.05 27.02 -0.95
CA GLU A 107 6.41 27.44 -2.20
C GLU A 107 7.14 26.90 -3.44
N GLY A 108 6.64 27.26 -4.61
CA GLY A 108 7.29 27.05 -5.92
C GLY A 108 6.86 25.74 -6.60
N VAL A 109 7.57 24.66 -6.38
CA VAL A 109 7.37 23.36 -7.05
C VAL A 109 6.00 22.78 -6.73
N PRO A 110 5.25 22.22 -7.70
CA PRO A 110 4.01 21.49 -7.41
C PRO A 110 4.28 20.30 -6.50
N VAL A 111 3.35 20.07 -5.56
CA VAL A 111 3.38 18.91 -4.67
C VAL A 111 2.17 18.04 -4.95
N LEU A 112 2.41 16.77 -5.16
CA LEU A 112 1.40 15.71 -5.13
C LEU A 112 1.48 15.00 -3.78
N VAL A 113 0.35 14.76 -3.15
CA VAL A 113 0.23 13.95 -1.94
C VAL A 113 -0.67 12.76 -2.23
N THR A 114 -0.14 11.55 -2.15
CA THR A 114 -0.98 10.35 -2.20
C THR A 114 -1.47 10.01 -0.81
N LEU A 115 -2.79 10.02 -0.63
CA LEU A 115 -3.45 9.65 0.62
C LEU A 115 -3.50 8.12 0.72
N HIS A 116 -2.62 7.52 1.52
CA HIS A 116 -2.56 6.06 1.70
C HIS A 116 -3.48 5.55 2.82
N LEU A 117 -3.94 6.42 3.71
CA LEU A 117 -4.84 6.09 4.80
C LEU A 117 -6.25 6.66 4.56
N ALA A 118 -7.21 6.20 5.36
CA ALA A 118 -8.56 6.76 5.32
C ALA A 118 -8.52 8.28 5.56
N PRO A 119 -9.28 9.07 4.79
CA PRO A 119 -9.24 10.54 4.90
C PRO A 119 -9.49 11.06 6.32
N ALA A 120 -10.30 10.35 7.11
CA ALA A 120 -10.58 10.69 8.50
C ALA A 120 -9.36 10.56 9.45
N LEU A 121 -8.27 9.96 9.01
CA LEU A 121 -7.03 9.84 9.80
C LEU A 121 -6.04 11.00 9.56
N TYR A 122 -6.38 11.91 8.65
CA TYR A 122 -5.62 13.13 8.41
C TYR A 122 -6.29 14.31 9.10
N GLU A 123 -5.48 15.19 9.68
CA GLU A 123 -5.99 16.46 10.21
C GLU A 123 -6.64 17.30 9.10
N GLU A 124 -7.75 17.96 9.38
CA GLU A 124 -8.44 18.77 8.36
C GLU A 124 -7.55 19.87 7.79
N THR A 125 -6.70 20.45 8.64
CA THR A 125 -5.69 21.46 8.24
C THR A 125 -4.66 20.91 7.30
N ALA A 126 -4.25 19.66 7.44
CA ALA A 126 -3.32 18.99 6.53
C ALA A 126 -3.92 18.81 5.13
N LEU A 127 -5.22 18.52 5.05
CA LEU A 127 -5.94 18.38 3.78
C LEU A 127 -6.27 19.74 3.11
N ARG A 128 -6.09 20.85 3.83
CA ARG A 128 -6.29 22.22 3.31
C ARG A 128 -5.05 23.10 3.54
N PRO A 129 -3.89 22.68 3.02
CA PRO A 129 -2.68 23.47 3.20
C PRO A 129 -2.84 24.86 2.56
N GLY A 130 -2.38 25.90 3.24
CA GLY A 130 -2.38 27.26 2.70
C GLY A 130 -1.43 27.46 1.52
N ARG A 131 -0.73 26.42 1.09
CA ARG A 131 0.23 26.39 0.00
C ARG A 131 -0.47 26.16 -1.34
N ALA A 132 -0.25 27.06 -2.30
CA ALA A 132 -0.69 26.88 -3.67
C ALA A 132 0.00 25.65 -4.33
N ARG A 133 -0.61 25.12 -5.39
CA ARG A 133 -0.09 23.97 -6.17
C ARG A 133 0.20 22.72 -5.33
N THR A 134 -0.58 22.47 -4.28
CA THR A 134 -0.61 21.20 -3.56
C THR A 134 -1.84 20.42 -3.99
N TYR A 135 -1.63 19.22 -4.51
CA TYR A 135 -2.65 18.34 -5.09
C TYR A 135 -2.71 17.04 -4.30
N PHE A 136 -3.90 16.48 -4.20
CA PHE A 136 -4.13 15.21 -3.52
C PHE A 136 -4.66 14.19 -4.50
N ASN A 137 -4.25 12.93 -4.34
CA ASN A 137 -4.93 11.80 -4.97
C ASN A 137 -5.16 10.66 -3.98
N CYS A 138 -6.17 9.86 -4.29
CA CYS A 138 -6.54 8.67 -3.56
C CYS A 138 -6.04 7.42 -4.27
N VAL A 139 -5.98 6.30 -3.55
CA VAL A 139 -5.51 5.00 -4.06
C VAL A 139 -6.66 4.05 -4.44
N SER A 140 -7.91 4.51 -4.33
CA SER A 140 -9.12 3.79 -4.76
C SER A 140 -10.28 4.76 -5.00
N GLN A 141 -11.29 4.32 -5.75
CA GLN A 141 -12.52 5.09 -5.97
C GLN A 141 -13.33 5.22 -4.67
N THR A 142 -13.36 4.17 -3.86
CA THR A 142 -14.06 4.17 -2.56
C THR A 142 -13.45 5.22 -1.62
N GLN A 143 -12.13 5.26 -1.52
CA GLN A 143 -11.45 6.29 -0.74
C GLN A 143 -11.72 7.70 -1.29
N HIS A 144 -11.66 7.88 -2.62
CA HIS A 144 -11.94 9.16 -3.25
C HIS A 144 -13.34 9.68 -2.92
N ARG A 145 -14.35 8.80 -2.95
CA ARG A 145 -15.73 9.16 -2.57
C ARG A 145 -15.88 9.51 -1.09
N SER A 146 -15.03 8.98 -0.22
CA SER A 146 -15.04 9.28 1.22
C SER A 146 -14.24 10.53 1.60
N CYS A 147 -13.48 11.11 0.66
CA CYS A 147 -12.76 12.34 0.91
C CYS A 147 -13.70 13.53 1.12
N PRO A 148 -13.36 14.46 2.02
CA PRO A 148 -14.06 15.73 2.09
C PRO A 148 -13.91 16.48 0.75
N ARG A 149 -14.77 17.46 0.50
CA ARG A 149 -14.66 18.31 -0.70
C ARG A 149 -13.37 19.13 -0.62
N LEU A 150 -12.38 18.77 -1.46
CA LEU A 150 -11.11 19.48 -1.62
C LEU A 150 -11.04 20.01 -3.05
N THR A 151 -10.62 21.26 -3.20
CA THR A 151 -10.49 21.91 -4.53
C THR A 151 -9.38 21.28 -5.39
N ASN A 152 -8.37 20.71 -4.75
CA ASN A 152 -7.18 20.13 -5.40
C ASN A 152 -7.15 18.59 -5.32
N LEU A 153 -8.30 17.95 -5.09
CA LEU A 153 -8.40 16.50 -5.16
C LEU A 153 -8.49 16.05 -6.61
N LEU A 154 -7.51 15.30 -7.04
CA LEU A 154 -7.42 14.73 -8.39
C LEU A 154 -8.16 13.39 -8.46
N MET A 155 -8.39 12.90 -9.68
CA MET A 155 -8.90 11.55 -9.88
C MET A 155 -7.96 10.53 -9.23
N PRO A 156 -8.50 9.47 -8.62
CA PRO A 156 -7.68 8.47 -7.95
C PRO A 156 -6.82 7.69 -8.94
N ILE A 157 -5.60 7.41 -8.53
CA ILE A 157 -4.73 6.42 -9.19
C ILE A 157 -4.79 5.16 -8.34
N VAL A 158 -5.44 4.13 -8.87
CA VAL A 158 -5.62 2.86 -8.15
C VAL A 158 -4.26 2.19 -7.94
N ASN A 159 -4.00 1.73 -6.72
CA ASN A 159 -2.78 1.00 -6.43
C ASN A 159 -2.63 -0.25 -7.32
N GLY A 160 -1.39 -0.59 -7.63
CA GLY A 160 -1.05 -1.76 -8.43
C GLY A 160 0.06 -2.59 -7.78
N VAL A 161 0.13 -3.84 -8.23
CA VAL A 161 1.14 -4.82 -7.82
C VAL A 161 1.90 -5.35 -9.03
N ASP A 162 3.08 -5.93 -8.82
CA ASP A 162 3.90 -6.51 -9.89
C ASP A 162 3.31 -7.85 -10.36
N VAL A 163 2.33 -7.76 -11.25
CA VAL A 163 1.59 -8.92 -11.77
C VAL A 163 2.46 -9.89 -12.58
N GLU A 164 3.63 -9.47 -13.05
CA GLU A 164 4.55 -10.34 -13.78
C GLU A 164 5.40 -11.18 -12.83
N ARG A 165 5.80 -10.63 -11.69
CA ARG A 165 6.53 -11.37 -10.65
C ARG A 165 5.60 -12.23 -9.79
N LEU A 166 4.34 -11.82 -9.60
CA LEU A 166 3.31 -12.51 -8.82
C LEU A 166 2.45 -13.45 -9.70
N ARG A 167 3.02 -14.02 -10.74
CA ARG A 167 2.30 -14.88 -11.69
C ARG A 167 1.79 -16.16 -11.04
N LEU A 168 0.68 -16.68 -11.59
CA LEU A 168 0.17 -18.02 -11.26
C LEU A 168 1.24 -19.10 -11.48
N ASP A 169 1.37 -20.00 -10.51
CA ASP A 169 2.07 -21.27 -10.70
C ASP A 169 1.04 -22.38 -10.91
N PRO A 170 0.92 -22.95 -12.13
CA PRO A 170 -0.02 -24.03 -12.41
C PRO A 170 0.27 -25.33 -11.64
N ALA A 171 1.51 -25.50 -11.16
CA ALA A 171 1.93 -26.70 -10.42
C ALA A 171 1.72 -26.57 -8.92
N ALA A 172 1.39 -25.36 -8.41
CA ALA A 172 1.22 -25.13 -7.00
C ALA A 172 0.01 -25.91 -6.44
N GLN A 173 0.25 -26.66 -5.39
CA GLN A 173 -0.82 -27.37 -4.66
C GLN A 173 -1.42 -26.43 -3.62
N ARG A 174 -2.71 -26.16 -3.74
CA ARG A 174 -3.47 -25.31 -2.80
C ARG A 174 -3.87 -26.11 -1.57
N LYS A 175 -3.22 -25.82 -0.44
CA LYS A 175 -3.34 -26.66 0.77
C LYS A 175 -4.05 -25.98 1.93
N HIS A 176 -3.83 -24.68 2.14
CA HIS A 176 -4.29 -23.96 3.33
C HIS A 176 -4.89 -22.61 2.97
N ALA A 177 -5.68 -22.03 3.86
CA ALA A 177 -6.00 -20.60 3.78
C ALA A 177 -4.81 -19.77 4.24
N LEU A 178 -4.67 -18.57 3.70
CA LEU A 178 -3.57 -17.66 4.02
C LEU A 178 -4.13 -16.33 4.56
N LEU A 179 -3.50 -15.78 5.59
CA LEU A 179 -3.71 -14.42 6.04
C LEU A 179 -2.37 -13.68 6.04
N LEU A 180 -2.29 -12.58 5.30
CA LEU A 180 -1.12 -11.71 5.23
C LEU A 180 -1.49 -10.30 5.68
N ALA A 181 -1.06 -9.87 6.85
CA ALA A 181 -1.35 -8.55 7.38
C ALA A 181 -0.36 -8.14 8.47
N ARG A 182 -0.26 -6.85 8.76
CA ARG A 182 0.27 -6.39 10.05
C ARG A 182 -0.55 -7.00 11.17
N ILE A 183 0.10 -7.42 12.23
CA ILE A 183 -0.58 -8.00 13.38
C ILE A 183 -1.08 -6.88 14.29
N CYS A 184 -2.32 -6.48 14.07
CA CYS A 184 -2.97 -5.38 14.80
C CYS A 184 -4.49 -5.59 14.89
N PRO A 185 -5.16 -5.00 15.88
CA PRO A 185 -6.60 -5.22 16.14
C PRO A 185 -7.49 -4.97 14.92
N GLU A 186 -7.22 -3.90 14.18
CA GLU A 186 -8.01 -3.47 13.02
C GLU A 186 -8.00 -4.47 11.84
N LYS A 187 -7.03 -5.40 11.81
CA LYS A 187 -6.97 -6.44 10.77
C LYS A 187 -7.81 -7.69 11.11
N GLY A 188 -8.43 -7.76 12.30
CA GLY A 188 -9.41 -8.78 12.65
C GLY A 188 -8.91 -10.23 12.56
N ILE A 189 -7.60 -10.46 12.77
CA ILE A 189 -6.94 -11.77 12.56
C ILE A 189 -7.59 -12.87 13.40
N HIS A 190 -8.00 -12.52 14.64
CA HIS A 190 -8.70 -13.47 15.54
C HIS A 190 -9.98 -14.00 14.90
N LEU A 191 -10.74 -13.20 14.16
CA LEU A 191 -11.95 -13.61 13.45
C LEU A 191 -11.64 -14.56 12.29
N ALA A 192 -10.55 -14.32 11.56
CA ALA A 192 -10.11 -15.23 10.51
C ALA A 192 -9.66 -16.59 11.08
N ILE A 193 -9.02 -16.62 12.25
CA ILE A 193 -8.67 -17.86 12.95
C ILE A 193 -9.93 -18.60 13.37
N GLU A 194 -10.92 -17.92 13.96
CA GLU A 194 -12.21 -18.50 14.34
C GLU A 194 -12.96 -19.07 13.12
N ALA A 195 -12.99 -18.32 12.02
CA ALA A 195 -13.58 -18.78 10.77
C ALA A 195 -12.86 -20.03 10.21
N ALA A 196 -11.54 -20.07 10.23
CA ALA A 196 -10.76 -21.22 9.78
C ALA A 196 -10.99 -22.46 10.67
N LYS A 197 -11.15 -22.26 12.00
CA LYS A 197 -11.55 -23.33 12.93
C LYS A 197 -12.94 -23.87 12.62
N ALA A 198 -13.90 -23.00 12.44
CA ALA A 198 -15.29 -23.38 12.14
C ALA A 198 -15.42 -24.10 10.79
N ALA A 199 -14.57 -23.75 9.81
CA ALA A 199 -14.52 -24.39 8.50
C ALA A 199 -13.67 -25.67 8.45
N ASP A 200 -12.99 -26.03 9.53
CA ASP A 200 -11.99 -27.11 9.59
C ASP A 200 -10.86 -26.98 8.54
N VAL A 201 -10.38 -25.75 8.31
CA VAL A 201 -9.35 -25.41 7.32
C VAL A 201 -8.05 -25.04 8.02
N ASP A 202 -6.91 -25.48 7.48
CA ASP A 202 -5.59 -25.05 7.91
C ASP A 202 -5.37 -23.58 7.53
N LEU A 203 -4.77 -22.81 8.43
CA LEU A 203 -4.53 -21.39 8.21
C LEU A 203 -3.05 -21.04 8.49
N MET A 204 -2.38 -20.51 7.49
CA MET A 204 -1.09 -19.85 7.66
C MET A 204 -1.33 -18.36 7.89
N ILE A 205 -0.76 -17.82 8.97
CA ILE A 205 -0.82 -16.41 9.32
C ILE A 205 0.58 -15.85 9.21
N ALA A 206 0.78 -14.84 8.34
CA ALA A 206 2.05 -14.19 8.18
C ALA A 206 1.93 -12.67 8.31
N GLY A 207 2.94 -12.06 8.92
CA GLY A 207 3.01 -10.62 9.12
C GLY A 207 3.89 -10.24 10.28
N GLU A 208 4.06 -8.95 10.48
CA GLU A 208 4.89 -8.39 11.52
C GLU A 208 4.05 -7.89 12.70
N VAL A 209 4.49 -8.21 13.90
CA VAL A 209 4.03 -7.57 15.13
C VAL A 209 4.93 -6.36 15.35
N PHE A 210 4.43 -5.16 15.03
CA PHE A 210 5.22 -3.95 15.30
C PHE A 210 5.33 -3.70 16.80
N PRO A 211 6.43 -3.05 17.25
CA PRO A 211 6.69 -2.80 18.67
C PRO A 211 5.83 -1.63 19.21
N TYR A 212 4.53 -1.72 18.99
CA TYR A 212 3.51 -0.87 19.60
C TYR A 212 2.77 -1.67 20.67
N ALA A 213 2.54 -1.06 21.82
CA ALA A 213 1.97 -1.75 22.98
C ALA A 213 0.60 -2.41 22.73
N ASP A 214 -0.24 -1.83 21.87
CA ASP A 214 -1.53 -2.41 21.48
C ASP A 214 -1.40 -3.56 20.48
N HIS A 215 -0.41 -3.54 19.57
CA HIS A 215 -0.11 -4.67 18.67
C HIS A 215 0.40 -5.88 19.45
N GLU A 216 1.34 -5.65 20.38
CA GLU A 216 1.89 -6.71 21.24
C GLU A 216 0.80 -7.31 22.14
N ARG A 217 -0.02 -6.46 22.78
CA ARG A 217 -1.17 -6.93 23.60
C ARG A 217 -2.18 -7.73 22.76
N TYR A 218 -2.45 -7.29 21.52
CA TYR A 218 -3.34 -8.00 20.62
C TYR A 218 -2.78 -9.36 20.24
N PHE A 219 -1.50 -9.45 19.88
CA PHE A 219 -0.86 -10.71 19.56
C PHE A 219 -0.92 -11.69 20.71
N VAL A 220 -0.47 -11.28 21.90
CA VAL A 220 -0.42 -12.15 23.09
C VAL A 220 -1.82 -12.51 23.60
N GLY A 221 -2.76 -11.57 23.60
CA GLY A 221 -4.08 -11.77 24.18
C GLY A 221 -5.12 -12.36 23.23
N GLN A 222 -4.99 -12.12 21.92
CA GLN A 222 -6.02 -12.51 20.97
C GLN A 222 -5.55 -13.54 19.93
N ILE A 223 -4.29 -13.47 19.50
CA ILE A 223 -3.79 -14.35 18.45
C ILE A 223 -3.16 -15.61 19.04
N GLN A 224 -2.16 -15.47 19.88
CA GLN A 224 -1.39 -16.57 20.42
C GLN A 224 -2.24 -17.67 21.10
N PRO A 225 -3.28 -17.36 21.92
CA PRO A 225 -4.14 -18.38 22.52
C PRO A 225 -5.03 -19.14 21.53
N ARG A 226 -5.19 -18.63 20.30
CA ARG A 226 -6.02 -19.23 19.24
C ARG A 226 -5.22 -20.07 18.26
N LEU A 227 -3.89 -20.02 18.32
CA LEU A 227 -3.02 -20.85 17.49
C LEU A 227 -3.04 -22.31 17.94
N ASP A 228 -2.82 -23.20 17.00
CA ASP A 228 -2.68 -24.66 17.20
C ASP A 228 -1.85 -25.25 16.04
N ASP A 229 -1.79 -26.58 15.93
CA ASP A 229 -1.00 -27.30 14.90
C ASP A 229 -1.45 -26.97 13.47
N ARG A 230 -2.69 -26.49 13.27
CA ARG A 230 -3.31 -26.22 11.98
C ARG A 230 -3.50 -24.73 11.68
N ARG A 231 -3.48 -23.88 12.69
CA ARG A 231 -3.56 -22.41 12.56
C ARG A 231 -2.28 -21.83 13.12
N VAL A 232 -1.32 -21.58 12.23
CA VAL A 232 0.06 -21.29 12.59
C VAL A 232 0.46 -19.86 12.21
N PHE A 233 1.19 -19.21 13.12
CA PHE A 233 1.82 -17.91 12.86
C PHE A 233 3.29 -18.13 12.48
N VAL A 234 3.68 -17.64 11.30
CA VAL A 234 5.03 -17.85 10.74
C VAL A 234 5.90 -16.60 10.74
N GLY A 235 5.38 -15.47 11.26
CA GLY A 235 6.12 -14.19 11.21
C GLY A 235 6.08 -13.53 9.84
N PRO A 236 6.90 -12.50 9.62
CA PRO A 236 6.98 -11.78 8.36
C PRO A 236 7.61 -12.63 7.26
N LEU A 237 7.11 -12.51 6.03
CA LEU A 237 7.63 -13.21 4.84
C LEU A 237 8.33 -12.22 3.92
N GLY A 238 9.51 -12.57 3.42
CA GLY A 238 10.14 -11.91 2.29
C GLY A 238 9.37 -12.17 0.99
N PHE A 239 9.68 -11.43 -0.08
CA PHE A 239 8.92 -11.46 -1.32
C PHE A 239 8.72 -12.86 -1.91
N GLU A 240 9.78 -13.68 -2.00
CA GLU A 240 9.69 -15.02 -2.60
C GLU A 240 8.82 -15.96 -1.75
N ALA A 241 9.03 -15.99 -0.44
CA ALA A 241 8.21 -16.79 0.48
C ALA A 241 6.74 -16.32 0.49
N LYS A 242 6.50 -14.99 0.40
CA LYS A 242 5.14 -14.42 0.26
C LYS A 242 4.49 -14.90 -1.04
N ARG A 243 5.21 -14.86 -2.16
CA ARG A 243 4.72 -15.32 -3.46
C ARG A 243 4.35 -16.81 -3.41
N GLU A 244 5.24 -17.65 -2.87
CA GLU A 244 5.00 -19.09 -2.71
C GLU A 244 3.79 -19.37 -1.81
N ALA A 245 3.66 -18.66 -0.70
CA ALA A 245 2.51 -18.76 0.20
C ALA A 245 1.20 -18.38 -0.52
N LEU A 246 1.20 -17.29 -1.31
CA LEU A 246 0.05 -16.88 -2.11
C LEU A 246 -0.31 -17.92 -3.18
N GLN A 247 0.67 -18.46 -3.91
CA GLN A 247 0.46 -19.46 -4.96
C GLN A 247 -0.09 -20.78 -4.40
N SER A 248 0.36 -21.18 -3.21
CA SER A 248 -0.06 -22.44 -2.54
C SER A 248 -1.31 -22.29 -1.67
N ALA A 249 -1.85 -21.09 -1.53
CA ALA A 249 -3.07 -20.86 -0.75
C ALA A 249 -4.34 -21.26 -1.52
N ARG A 250 -5.31 -21.87 -0.83
CA ARG A 250 -6.67 -22.10 -1.34
C ARG A 250 -7.41 -20.77 -1.49
N CYS A 251 -7.22 -19.88 -0.54
CA CYS A 251 -7.71 -18.51 -0.57
C CYS A 251 -6.89 -17.62 0.36
N LEU A 252 -6.93 -16.31 0.09
CA LEU A 252 -6.49 -15.29 1.03
C LEU A 252 -7.69 -14.86 1.90
N LEU A 253 -7.49 -14.76 3.21
CA LEU A 253 -8.48 -14.21 4.14
C LEU A 253 -8.12 -12.74 4.47
N VAL A 254 -9.10 -11.84 4.36
CA VAL A 254 -8.97 -10.43 4.74
C VAL A 254 -10.13 -10.07 5.66
N ALA A 255 -9.90 -10.11 6.97
CA ALA A 255 -10.90 -9.89 8.00
C ALA A 255 -10.88 -8.46 8.58
N SER A 256 -10.45 -7.46 7.79
CA SER A 256 -10.33 -6.06 8.25
C SER A 256 -11.61 -5.54 8.88
N LEU A 257 -11.48 -4.94 10.07
CA LEU A 257 -12.58 -4.32 10.81
C LEU A 257 -12.77 -2.84 10.45
N ILE A 258 -11.82 -2.27 9.70
CA ILE A 258 -11.87 -0.90 9.19
C ILE A 258 -12.08 -0.90 7.68
N ASP A 259 -12.52 0.22 7.15
CA ASP A 259 -12.60 0.42 5.71
C ASP A 259 -11.20 0.52 5.10
N GLU A 260 -10.82 -0.49 4.32
CA GLU A 260 -9.55 -0.49 3.59
C GLU A 260 -9.55 0.59 2.52
N THR A 261 -8.50 1.40 2.47
CA THR A 261 -8.30 2.37 1.38
C THR A 261 -7.84 1.70 0.10
N SER A 262 -7.09 0.62 0.27
CA SER A 262 -6.61 -0.30 -0.76
C SER A 262 -6.17 -1.59 -0.08
N SER A 263 -6.00 -2.68 -0.82
CA SER A 263 -5.47 -3.93 -0.26
C SER A 263 -4.49 -4.55 -1.24
N LEU A 264 -3.20 -4.20 -1.11
CA LEU A 264 -2.15 -4.77 -1.96
C LEU A 264 -2.12 -6.28 -1.85
N VAL A 265 -2.30 -6.84 -0.65
CA VAL A 265 -2.29 -8.31 -0.45
C VAL A 265 -3.44 -9.01 -1.18
N ALA A 266 -4.62 -8.36 -1.29
CA ALA A 266 -5.72 -8.90 -2.09
C ALA A 266 -5.38 -8.86 -3.59
N MET A 267 -4.81 -7.76 -4.08
CA MET A 267 -4.35 -7.65 -5.46
C MET A 267 -3.23 -8.64 -5.77
N GLU A 268 -2.27 -8.85 -4.85
CA GLU A 268 -1.18 -9.84 -4.94
C GLU A 268 -1.73 -11.27 -5.00
N ALA A 269 -2.74 -11.58 -4.17
CA ALA A 269 -3.41 -12.88 -4.22
C ALA A 269 -4.07 -13.14 -5.57
N LEU A 270 -4.82 -12.16 -6.08
CA LEU A 270 -5.44 -12.26 -7.41
C LEU A 270 -4.38 -12.44 -8.51
N ALA A 271 -3.25 -11.74 -8.45
CA ALA A 271 -2.16 -11.89 -9.41
C ALA A 271 -1.54 -13.31 -9.39
N CYS A 272 -1.50 -13.96 -8.22
CA CYS A 272 -1.10 -15.35 -8.05
C CYS A 272 -2.21 -16.35 -8.41
N GLY A 273 -3.39 -15.89 -8.85
CA GLY A 273 -4.55 -16.73 -9.15
C GLY A 273 -5.26 -17.25 -7.90
N THR A 274 -5.04 -16.67 -6.75
CA THR A 274 -5.61 -17.06 -5.46
C THR A 274 -6.84 -16.22 -5.16
N PRO A 275 -8.03 -16.82 -5.02
CA PRO A 275 -9.25 -16.11 -4.69
C PRO A 275 -9.18 -15.52 -3.27
N VAL A 276 -9.95 -14.46 -3.05
CA VAL A 276 -9.96 -13.73 -1.77
C VAL A 276 -11.31 -13.91 -1.07
N VAL A 277 -11.30 -14.26 0.22
CA VAL A 277 -12.48 -14.16 1.10
C VAL A 277 -12.26 -12.96 2.02
N ALA A 278 -13.10 -11.96 1.91
CA ALA A 278 -12.90 -10.72 2.63
C ALA A 278 -14.17 -10.16 3.26
N PHE A 279 -14.01 -9.46 4.37
CA PHE A 279 -15.07 -8.60 4.88
C PHE A 279 -15.36 -7.47 3.90
N ARG A 280 -16.64 -7.15 3.71
CA ARG A 280 -17.12 -6.08 2.81
C ARG A 280 -16.80 -4.71 3.40
N ARG A 281 -15.52 -4.32 3.35
CA ARG A 281 -14.99 -3.09 3.95
C ARG A 281 -14.19 -2.26 2.95
N GLY A 282 -14.63 -1.02 2.75
CA GLY A 282 -13.92 -0.04 1.93
C GLY A 282 -13.62 -0.54 0.51
N ALA A 283 -12.39 -0.37 0.07
CA ALA A 283 -11.93 -0.74 -1.28
C ALA A 283 -11.95 -2.25 -1.58
N LEU A 284 -12.11 -3.13 -0.59
CA LEU A 284 -12.24 -4.58 -0.84
C LEU A 284 -13.44 -4.88 -1.75
N SER A 285 -14.52 -4.09 -1.63
CA SER A 285 -15.71 -4.23 -2.49
C SER A 285 -15.49 -3.80 -3.94
N GLU A 286 -14.44 -3.05 -4.25
CA GLU A 286 -14.07 -2.73 -5.62
C GLU A 286 -12.89 -3.56 -6.14
N ILE A 287 -12.12 -4.20 -5.25
CA ILE A 287 -11.01 -5.09 -5.65
C ILE A 287 -11.54 -6.47 -6.03
N ILE A 288 -12.51 -6.98 -5.27
CA ILE A 288 -13.03 -8.34 -5.39
C ILE A 288 -14.33 -8.32 -6.20
N ASP A 289 -14.35 -9.04 -7.30
CA ASP A 289 -15.56 -9.34 -8.05
C ASP A 289 -16.26 -10.54 -7.37
N ASP A 290 -17.32 -10.25 -6.57
CA ASP A 290 -17.99 -11.21 -5.69
C ASP A 290 -18.55 -12.42 -6.49
N GLY A 291 -18.20 -13.63 -6.09
CA GLY A 291 -18.53 -14.87 -6.80
C GLY A 291 -17.65 -15.17 -8.03
N VAL A 292 -16.67 -14.32 -8.38
CA VAL A 292 -15.80 -14.51 -9.56
C VAL A 292 -14.32 -14.58 -9.15
N THR A 293 -13.82 -13.56 -8.43
CA THR A 293 -12.42 -13.50 -7.97
C THR A 293 -12.29 -13.72 -6.46
N GLY A 294 -13.41 -13.83 -5.76
CA GLY A 294 -13.47 -14.06 -4.33
C GLY A 294 -14.90 -14.04 -3.83
N VAL A 295 -15.04 -14.01 -2.51
CA VAL A 295 -16.35 -13.92 -1.83
C VAL A 295 -16.28 -12.80 -0.79
N LEU A 296 -17.22 -11.86 -0.89
CA LEU A 296 -17.39 -10.79 0.09
C LEU A 296 -18.39 -11.21 1.16
N VAL A 297 -18.01 -11.07 2.41
CA VAL A 297 -18.78 -11.53 3.59
C VAL A 297 -18.85 -10.44 4.65
N ASP A 298 -19.76 -10.57 5.61
CA ASP A 298 -19.97 -9.54 6.63
C ASP A 298 -19.48 -9.94 8.03
N ASN A 299 -19.22 -11.25 8.26
CA ASN A 299 -18.79 -11.79 9.56
C ASN A 299 -17.98 -13.09 9.43
N ALA A 300 -17.46 -13.58 10.57
CA ALA A 300 -16.62 -14.78 10.62
C ALA A 300 -17.37 -16.07 10.22
N ASP A 301 -18.65 -16.20 10.55
CA ASP A 301 -19.46 -17.37 10.19
C ASP A 301 -19.66 -17.46 8.67
N GLU A 302 -19.88 -16.32 8.02
CA GLU A 302 -19.95 -16.24 6.57
C GLU A 302 -18.59 -16.51 5.92
N MET A 303 -17.50 -16.01 6.53
CA MET A 303 -16.13 -16.28 6.09
C MET A 303 -15.83 -17.77 6.14
N ALA A 304 -16.24 -18.47 7.19
CA ALA A 304 -16.11 -19.93 7.29
C ALA A 304 -16.83 -20.66 6.15
N ARG A 305 -18.09 -20.29 5.89
CA ARG A 305 -18.87 -20.88 4.77
C ARG A 305 -18.29 -20.53 3.39
N ALA A 306 -17.71 -19.35 3.25
CA ALA A 306 -17.14 -18.88 1.99
C ALA A 306 -15.87 -19.64 1.60
N MET A 307 -15.10 -20.17 2.57
CA MET A 307 -13.88 -20.96 2.28
C MET A 307 -14.17 -22.23 1.47
N ALA A 308 -15.37 -22.81 1.57
CA ALA A 308 -15.79 -23.91 0.69
C ALA A 308 -16.18 -23.43 -0.71
N LYS A 309 -16.77 -22.24 -0.84
CA LYS A 309 -17.23 -21.70 -2.12
C LYS A 309 -16.08 -21.32 -3.07
N VAL A 310 -14.95 -20.88 -2.53
CA VAL A 310 -13.80 -20.43 -3.36
C VAL A 310 -13.17 -21.56 -4.18
N GLU A 311 -13.42 -22.82 -3.87
CA GLU A 311 -12.91 -23.97 -4.63
C GLU A 311 -13.47 -24.05 -6.05
N SER A 312 -14.65 -23.48 -6.27
CA SER A 312 -15.27 -23.40 -7.60
C SER A 312 -14.78 -22.22 -8.45
N LEU A 313 -14.05 -21.27 -7.85
CA LEU A 313 -13.57 -20.07 -8.53
C LEU A 313 -12.33 -20.38 -9.39
N ARG A 314 -12.29 -19.78 -10.57
CA ARG A 314 -11.21 -20.04 -11.53
C ARG A 314 -10.02 -19.11 -11.27
N ALA A 315 -8.83 -19.70 -11.10
CA ALA A 315 -7.58 -18.94 -10.95
C ALA A 315 -7.34 -17.97 -12.13
N ALA A 316 -7.74 -18.33 -13.34
CA ALA A 316 -7.60 -17.50 -14.53
C ALA A 316 -8.40 -16.20 -14.43
N ASP A 317 -9.56 -16.20 -13.78
CA ASP A 317 -10.37 -15.00 -13.59
C ASP A 317 -9.71 -14.04 -12.60
N CYS A 318 -9.11 -14.57 -11.52
CA CYS A 318 -8.30 -13.80 -10.58
C CYS A 318 -7.12 -13.10 -11.29
N VAL A 319 -6.31 -13.87 -12.04
CA VAL A 319 -5.17 -13.35 -12.80
C VAL A 319 -5.61 -12.31 -13.83
N GLY A 320 -6.71 -12.59 -14.55
CA GLY A 320 -7.27 -11.67 -15.53
C GLY A 320 -7.71 -10.35 -14.91
N ALA A 321 -8.35 -10.38 -13.75
CA ALA A 321 -8.74 -9.17 -13.00
C ALA A 321 -7.51 -8.39 -12.52
N ALA A 322 -6.52 -9.05 -11.92
CA ALA A 322 -5.29 -8.41 -11.45
C ALA A 322 -4.54 -7.72 -12.59
N ARG A 323 -4.35 -8.38 -13.73
CA ARG A 323 -3.65 -7.81 -14.89
C ARG A 323 -4.34 -6.60 -15.49
N ARG A 324 -5.67 -6.64 -15.60
CA ARG A 324 -6.44 -5.53 -16.17
C ARG A 324 -6.58 -4.33 -15.25
N ARG A 325 -6.66 -4.54 -13.93
CA ARG A 325 -7.10 -3.50 -12.98
C ARG A 325 -6.02 -3.07 -12.00
N PHE A 326 -5.05 -3.93 -11.70
CA PHE A 326 -4.11 -3.76 -10.59
C PHE A 326 -2.65 -3.94 -10.99
N SER A 327 -2.30 -3.66 -12.25
CA SER A 327 -0.92 -3.70 -12.72
C SER A 327 -0.13 -2.50 -12.19
N ALA A 328 1.00 -2.75 -11.52
CA ALA A 328 1.93 -1.69 -11.12
C ALA A 328 2.45 -0.89 -12.33
N ALA A 329 2.57 -1.52 -13.50
CA ALA A 329 2.98 -0.83 -14.72
C ALA A 329 1.94 0.21 -15.15
N SER A 330 0.64 -0.11 -15.11
CA SER A 330 -0.44 0.85 -15.41
C SER A 330 -0.49 1.95 -14.36
N MET A 331 -0.45 1.62 -13.08
CA MET A 331 -0.43 2.60 -11.99
C MET A 331 0.72 3.60 -12.14
N THR A 332 1.93 3.10 -12.39
CA THR A 332 3.11 3.97 -12.50
C THR A 332 3.13 4.78 -13.80
N HIS A 333 2.49 4.29 -14.87
CA HIS A 333 2.26 5.08 -16.09
C HIS A 333 1.35 6.27 -15.79
N ASP A 334 0.23 6.06 -15.08
CA ASP A 334 -0.69 7.13 -14.67
C ASP A 334 0.01 8.19 -13.80
N TYR A 335 0.91 7.76 -12.89
CA TYR A 335 1.72 8.69 -12.11
C TYR A 335 2.70 9.48 -12.97
N LEU A 336 3.37 8.86 -13.93
CA LEU A 336 4.29 9.57 -14.85
C LEU A 336 3.55 10.65 -15.66
N ASP A 337 2.39 10.33 -16.21
CA ASP A 337 1.53 11.29 -16.92
C ASP A 337 1.07 12.42 -15.99
N LEU A 338 0.73 12.09 -14.74
CA LEU A 338 0.35 13.10 -13.75
C LEU A 338 1.53 14.02 -13.42
N TYR A 339 2.74 13.50 -13.26
CA TYR A 339 3.92 14.33 -13.01
C TYR A 339 4.21 15.28 -14.19
N GLU A 340 4.09 14.82 -15.44
CA GLU A 340 4.27 15.68 -16.63
C GLU A 340 3.25 16.82 -16.66
N ARG A 341 1.99 16.53 -16.34
CA ARG A 341 0.92 17.55 -16.24
C ARG A 341 1.19 18.57 -15.14
N LEU A 342 1.54 18.12 -13.94
CA LEU A 342 1.82 18.99 -12.80
C LEU A 342 3.06 19.88 -13.05
N ALA A 343 4.05 19.36 -13.77
CA ALA A 343 5.25 20.10 -14.20
C ALA A 343 4.97 21.11 -15.32
N GLY A 344 3.76 21.15 -15.90
CA GLY A 344 3.40 22.03 -17.03
C GLY A 344 4.05 21.64 -18.36
N ARG A 345 4.50 20.39 -18.53
CA ARG A 345 5.22 19.93 -19.73
C ARG A 345 4.29 19.44 -20.85
N GLU A 346 3.06 19.08 -20.55
CA GLU A 346 2.08 18.60 -21.52
C GLU A 346 1.69 19.72 -22.51
N GLU A 347 1.48 20.94 -22.01
CA GLU A 347 1.19 22.12 -22.85
C GLU A 347 2.37 22.47 -23.76
N ALA A 348 3.61 22.35 -23.25
CA ALA A 348 4.80 22.60 -24.03
C ALA A 348 5.02 21.58 -25.16
N ARG A 349 4.63 20.30 -24.98
CA ARG A 349 4.66 19.29 -26.05
C ARG A 349 3.62 19.55 -27.12
N ARG A 350 2.38 19.90 -26.73
CA ARG A 350 1.29 20.24 -27.68
C ARG A 350 1.55 21.52 -28.48
N ALA A 351 2.30 22.47 -27.90
CA ALA A 351 2.70 23.68 -28.58
C ALA A 351 3.91 23.50 -29.53
N ALA A 352 4.64 22.38 -29.41
CA ALA A 352 5.83 22.08 -30.23
C ALA A 352 5.54 21.03 -31.34
N SER A 353 4.36 20.42 -31.35
CA SER A 353 3.84 19.50 -32.40
C SER A 353 2.88 20.23 -33.33
#